data_ae2cf9a8d9cfd9c366f8f7f5c14cce53
#
_entry.id   ae2cf9a8d9cfd9c366f8f7f5c14cce53
#
_cell.length_a   1.000
_cell.length_b   1.000
_cell.length_c   1.000
_cell.angle_alpha   90.00
_cell.angle_beta   90.00
_cell.angle_gamma   90.00
#
_symmetry.space_group_name_H-M   'P 1'
#
loop_
_entity.id
_entity.type
_entity.pdbx_description
1 polymer ?
#
loop_
_entity_poly.entity_id
_entity_poly.type
_entity_poly.pdbx_seq_one_letter_code
_entity_poly.pdbx_strand_id
1 'polypeptide(L)'
;MSTAVKTTPYGTGSGLLVEPAGPGGLDGIDPKELRDLLSQAGFLLLRGFDADMDAFTALVQHTSTSTTLDPARDFYSEVAQKVDAGFDEVGLHTENGNSPFRSHLAWFFCEKAASSGSQTTVCDGYRVWDALSPRARTAFAAQDIVYSRYVAEPQWRAMAHHLLGRTKPADEIGVEELLALAGQLPGTEIVPQDDGGVRYSFTTPAAGTTVFGPRPSFANSILGPSFNYEKPTITFADGTALSPQLLDEVEEVTARLTENLDWQDGDAAVIDNTRVMHGRRAITDPHRTIYNALSYIEAPAA
;
A
#
# COMPACT_ATOMS: atom_id res chain seq x y z
N MET A 1 -22.08 19.26 -7.91
CA MET A 1 -22.76 19.47 -6.59
C MET A 1 -22.12 18.52 -5.61
N SER A 2 -21.92 18.91 -4.35
CA SER A 2 -21.35 17.99 -3.35
C SER A 2 -22.33 16.86 -3.06
N THR A 3 -21.83 15.62 -3.03
CA THR A 3 -22.60 14.43 -2.65
C THR A 3 -22.52 14.27 -1.13
N ALA A 4 -23.64 14.51 -0.43
CA ALA A 4 -23.70 14.28 1.01
C ALA A 4 -23.63 12.79 1.32
N VAL A 5 -22.91 12.43 2.39
CA VAL A 5 -22.67 11.04 2.75
C VAL A 5 -23.26 10.69 4.14
N LYS A 6 -23.54 9.42 4.35
CA LYS A 6 -23.83 8.81 5.64
C LYS A 6 -22.81 7.72 5.90
N THR A 7 -22.47 7.50 7.17
CA THR A 7 -21.43 6.53 7.56
C THR A 7 -21.96 5.56 8.59
N THR A 8 -21.51 4.31 8.50
CA THR A 8 -21.71 3.27 9.50
C THR A 8 -20.39 2.52 9.72
N PRO A 9 -20.13 2.00 10.94
CA PRO A 9 -18.96 1.15 11.14
C PRO A 9 -18.94 -0.04 10.19
N TYR A 10 -17.79 -0.35 9.61
CA TYR A 10 -17.57 -1.54 8.80
C TYR A 10 -16.79 -2.58 9.58
N GLY A 11 -17.22 -3.84 9.47
CA GLY A 11 -16.55 -4.96 10.12
C GLY A 11 -16.46 -4.82 11.63
N THR A 12 -15.27 -4.96 12.19
CA THR A 12 -14.99 -4.84 13.63
C THR A 12 -14.64 -3.42 14.08
N GLY A 13 -14.85 -2.42 13.21
CA GLY A 13 -14.73 -0.99 13.53
C GLY A 13 -13.38 -0.36 13.18
N SER A 14 -12.56 -1.01 12.36
CA SER A 14 -11.36 -0.38 11.79
C SER A 14 -11.65 0.49 10.58
N GLY A 15 -12.81 0.35 9.97
CA GLY A 15 -13.25 1.06 8.78
C GLY A 15 -14.66 1.62 8.90
N LEU A 16 -15.05 2.38 7.90
CA LEU A 16 -16.41 2.90 7.71
C LEU A 16 -16.97 2.45 6.36
N LEU A 17 -18.23 2.04 6.38
CA LEU A 17 -19.04 2.02 5.17
C LEU A 17 -19.57 3.44 4.96
N VAL A 18 -19.33 3.99 3.78
CA VAL A 18 -19.76 5.32 3.36
C VAL A 18 -20.74 5.16 2.21
N GLU A 19 -21.94 5.69 2.37
CA GLU A 19 -23.01 5.60 1.38
C GLU A 19 -23.54 7.00 1.08
N PRO A 20 -24.08 7.25 -0.13
CA PRO A 20 -24.69 8.54 -0.42
C PRO A 20 -25.97 8.73 0.42
N ALA A 21 -26.17 9.93 0.93
CA ALA A 21 -27.40 10.30 1.64
C ALA A 21 -28.58 10.62 0.68
N GLY A 22 -28.29 10.69 -0.61
CA GLY A 22 -29.21 10.91 -1.73
C GLY A 22 -28.52 10.59 -3.04
N PRO A 23 -29.13 10.84 -4.22
CA PRO A 23 -28.47 10.61 -5.50
C PRO A 23 -27.16 11.39 -5.61
N GLY A 24 -26.06 10.72 -6.02
CA GLY A 24 -24.76 11.37 -6.20
C GLY A 24 -23.67 10.39 -6.64
N GLY A 25 -22.69 10.92 -7.36
CA GLY A 25 -21.52 10.18 -7.85
C GLY A 25 -20.34 10.22 -6.87
N LEU A 26 -19.39 9.33 -7.09
CA LEU A 26 -18.12 9.30 -6.35
C LEU A 26 -17.36 10.62 -6.46
N ASP A 27 -17.34 11.24 -7.63
CA ASP A 27 -16.66 12.48 -7.95
C ASP A 27 -17.24 13.71 -7.20
N GLY A 28 -18.48 13.58 -6.68
CA GLY A 28 -19.15 14.61 -5.88
C GLY A 28 -18.81 14.57 -4.39
N ILE A 29 -18.08 13.58 -3.89
CA ILE A 29 -17.69 13.52 -2.48
C ILE A 29 -16.70 14.65 -2.17
N ASP A 30 -16.93 15.38 -1.07
CA ASP A 30 -16.01 16.44 -0.63
C ASP A 30 -14.67 15.82 -0.20
N PRO A 31 -13.53 16.20 -0.82
CA PRO A 31 -12.22 15.63 -0.50
C PRO A 31 -11.79 15.85 0.95
N LYS A 32 -12.20 16.97 1.56
CA LYS A 32 -11.89 17.24 2.97
C LYS A 32 -12.68 16.31 3.88
N GLU A 33 -13.99 16.15 3.63
CA GLU A 33 -14.84 15.23 4.38
C GLU A 33 -14.30 13.80 4.29
N LEU A 34 -13.89 13.36 3.08
CA LEU A 34 -13.30 12.02 2.88
C LEU A 34 -12.02 11.83 3.70
N ARG A 35 -11.10 12.81 3.70
CA ARG A 35 -9.89 12.76 4.51
C ARG A 35 -10.17 12.79 6.01
N ASP A 36 -11.13 13.59 6.45
CA ASP A 36 -11.55 13.67 7.85
C ASP A 36 -12.12 12.33 8.34
N LEU A 37 -12.93 11.65 7.53
CA LEU A 37 -13.43 10.30 7.81
C LEU A 37 -12.28 9.27 7.84
N LEU A 38 -11.36 9.33 6.87
CA LEU A 38 -10.23 8.41 6.78
C LEU A 38 -9.25 8.57 7.96
N SER A 39 -9.08 9.79 8.48
CA SER A 39 -8.27 10.03 9.68
C SER A 39 -8.82 9.35 10.92
N GLN A 40 -10.14 9.21 11.02
CA GLN A 40 -10.82 8.54 12.13
C GLN A 40 -10.81 7.03 11.96
N ALA A 41 -11.05 6.56 10.73
CA ALA A 41 -11.03 5.15 10.35
C ALA A 41 -9.82 4.86 9.43
N GLY A 42 -9.22 3.70 9.53
CA GLY A 42 -8.05 3.35 8.71
C GLY A 42 -8.38 3.15 7.23
N PHE A 43 -9.64 2.83 6.92
CA PHE A 43 -10.14 2.67 5.55
C PHE A 43 -11.62 3.02 5.44
N LEU A 44 -12.04 3.37 4.23
CA LEU A 44 -13.43 3.64 3.88
C LEU A 44 -13.84 2.73 2.72
N LEU A 45 -15.00 2.09 2.85
CA LEU A 45 -15.67 1.39 1.75
C LEU A 45 -16.81 2.27 1.25
N LEU A 46 -16.69 2.77 0.02
CA LEU A 46 -17.64 3.67 -0.64
C LEU A 46 -18.61 2.82 -1.45
N ARG A 47 -19.89 2.79 -1.12
CA ARG A 47 -20.89 1.91 -1.71
C ARG A 47 -22.17 2.63 -2.08
N GLY A 48 -22.76 2.24 -3.21
CA GLY A 48 -24.07 2.76 -3.63
C GLY A 48 -24.03 4.13 -4.27
N PHE A 49 -22.86 4.63 -4.63
CA PHE A 49 -22.68 5.82 -5.45
C PHE A 49 -22.89 5.50 -6.92
N ASP A 50 -23.24 6.51 -7.71
CA ASP A 50 -23.06 6.43 -9.16
C ASP A 50 -21.56 6.46 -9.45
N ALA A 51 -21.04 5.32 -9.95
CA ALA A 51 -19.61 5.04 -9.96
C ALA A 51 -19.20 4.36 -11.27
N ASP A 52 -18.24 5.01 -11.93
CA ASP A 52 -17.49 4.46 -13.04
C ASP A 52 -15.98 4.81 -12.89
N MET A 53 -15.18 4.44 -13.86
CA MET A 53 -13.74 4.70 -13.83
C MET A 53 -13.42 6.20 -13.89
N ASP A 54 -14.23 7.00 -14.58
CA ASP A 54 -14.01 8.44 -14.69
C ASP A 54 -14.32 9.14 -13.36
N ALA A 55 -15.43 8.77 -12.71
CA ALA A 55 -15.78 9.26 -11.37
C ALA A 55 -14.75 8.82 -10.31
N PHE A 56 -14.27 7.57 -10.38
CA PHE A 56 -13.20 7.09 -9.51
C PHE A 56 -11.89 7.86 -9.73
N THR A 57 -11.48 8.06 -10.99
CA THR A 57 -10.29 8.83 -11.34
C THR A 57 -10.38 10.26 -10.81
N ALA A 58 -11.52 10.92 -11.00
CA ALA A 58 -11.76 12.27 -10.51
C ALA A 58 -11.69 12.34 -8.96
N LEU A 59 -12.30 11.38 -8.25
CA LEU A 59 -12.23 11.31 -6.78
C LEU A 59 -10.77 11.20 -6.29
N VAL A 60 -9.98 10.29 -6.90
CA VAL A 60 -8.55 10.13 -6.57
C VAL A 60 -7.79 11.44 -6.78
N GLN A 61 -7.95 12.07 -7.95
CA GLN A 61 -7.25 13.32 -8.30
C GLN A 61 -7.65 14.48 -7.39
N HIS A 62 -8.94 14.65 -7.11
CA HIS A 62 -9.43 15.74 -6.24
C HIS A 62 -9.02 15.59 -4.78
N THR A 63 -8.83 14.34 -4.31
CA THR A 63 -8.45 14.07 -2.92
C THR A 63 -6.95 14.17 -2.68
N SER A 64 -6.15 14.07 -3.75
CA SER A 64 -4.69 13.87 -3.70
C SER A 64 -3.92 15.08 -4.22
N THR A 65 -2.71 15.27 -3.72
CA THR A 65 -1.76 16.28 -4.25
C THR A 65 -0.98 15.74 -5.44
N SER A 66 -0.75 14.43 -5.49
CA SER A 66 -0.13 13.74 -6.62
C SER A 66 -0.50 12.26 -6.62
N THR A 67 -0.41 11.65 -7.77
CA THR A 67 -0.59 10.22 -7.97
C THR A 67 0.70 9.57 -8.41
N THR A 68 0.85 8.27 -8.16
CA THR A 68 1.97 7.47 -8.65
C THR A 68 1.43 6.19 -9.28
N LEU A 69 2.15 5.71 -10.27
CA LEU A 69 1.82 4.48 -10.99
C LEU A 69 2.99 3.51 -10.84
N ASP A 70 2.71 2.23 -10.68
CA ASP A 70 3.73 1.19 -10.72
C ASP A 70 4.12 0.93 -12.18
N PRO A 71 5.37 1.24 -12.60
CA PRO A 71 5.79 1.07 -13.99
C PRO A 71 5.79 -0.39 -14.46
N ALA A 72 5.66 -1.35 -13.57
CA ALA A 72 5.60 -2.77 -13.87
C ALA A 72 4.18 -3.30 -14.13
N ARG A 73 3.15 -2.44 -14.04
CA ARG A 73 1.74 -2.82 -14.25
C ARG A 73 1.17 -2.15 -15.50
N ASP A 74 0.14 -2.76 -16.07
CA ASP A 74 -0.62 -2.18 -17.19
C ASP A 74 -1.47 -0.99 -16.70
N PHE A 75 -1.41 0.11 -17.46
CA PHE A 75 -2.18 1.32 -17.20
C PHE A 75 -3.57 1.19 -17.81
N TYR A 76 -4.59 1.50 -17.03
CA TYR A 76 -5.98 1.55 -17.51
C TYR A 76 -6.50 2.99 -17.65
N SER A 77 -6.11 3.86 -16.72
CA SER A 77 -6.38 5.30 -16.79
C SER A 77 -5.13 6.08 -16.37
N GLU A 78 -5.24 7.40 -16.27
CA GLU A 78 -4.14 8.26 -15.79
C GLU A 78 -3.71 7.96 -14.34
N VAL A 79 -4.56 7.31 -13.55
CA VAL A 79 -4.30 7.01 -12.13
C VAL A 79 -4.50 5.55 -11.76
N ALA A 80 -5.20 4.76 -12.58
CA ALA A 80 -5.63 3.42 -12.22
C ALA A 80 -4.93 2.32 -13.01
N GLN A 81 -4.60 1.24 -12.31
CA GLN A 81 -3.95 0.04 -12.83
C GLN A 81 -4.76 -1.20 -12.44
N LYS A 82 -4.81 -2.19 -13.32
CA LYS A 82 -5.54 -3.43 -13.04
C LYS A 82 -4.81 -4.30 -12.02
N VAL A 83 -5.56 -4.85 -11.05
CA VAL A 83 -5.05 -5.80 -10.06
C VAL A 83 -5.28 -7.23 -10.54
N ASP A 84 -4.37 -7.75 -11.37
CA ASP A 84 -4.51 -9.05 -12.02
C ASP A 84 -3.30 -9.99 -11.86
N ALA A 85 -2.34 -9.63 -11.01
CA ALA A 85 -1.14 -10.44 -10.79
C ALA A 85 -1.46 -11.76 -10.06
N GLY A 86 -1.51 -12.88 -10.81
CA GLY A 86 -1.64 -14.24 -10.30
C GLY A 86 -2.96 -14.55 -9.57
N PHE A 87 -3.13 -15.82 -9.21
CA PHE A 87 -4.34 -16.32 -8.52
C PHE A 87 -4.12 -16.60 -7.04
N ASP A 88 -2.87 -16.64 -6.60
CA ASP A 88 -2.51 -16.98 -5.22
C ASP A 88 -2.91 -15.88 -4.23
N GLU A 89 -2.97 -16.24 -2.96
CA GLU A 89 -3.15 -15.28 -1.88
C GLU A 89 -1.97 -14.29 -1.86
N VAL A 90 -2.29 -13.02 -1.60
CA VAL A 90 -1.29 -11.97 -1.38
C VAL A 90 -1.30 -11.62 0.10
N GLY A 91 -0.17 -11.82 0.77
CA GLY A 91 -0.01 -11.52 2.19
C GLY A 91 -0.19 -10.04 2.52
N LEU A 92 -0.44 -9.75 3.78
CA LEU A 92 -0.61 -8.39 4.26
C LEU A 92 0.64 -7.54 4.02
N HIS A 93 0.45 -6.39 3.39
CA HIS A 93 1.49 -5.43 3.06
C HIS A 93 0.94 -4.01 2.97
N THR A 94 1.82 -3.04 2.94
CA THR A 94 1.52 -1.68 2.47
C THR A 94 2.08 -1.51 1.07
N GLU A 95 1.39 -0.80 0.20
CA GLU A 95 1.87 -0.54 -1.17
C GLU A 95 3.21 0.20 -1.12
N ASN A 96 4.19 -0.38 -1.78
CA ASN A 96 5.58 0.10 -1.79
C ASN A 96 6.22 0.21 -0.39
N GLY A 97 5.72 -0.50 0.62
CA GLY A 97 6.20 -0.40 2.00
C GLY A 97 7.61 -0.96 2.24
N ASN A 98 8.18 -1.66 1.26
CA ASN A 98 9.57 -2.14 1.25
C ASN A 98 10.50 -1.28 0.36
N SER A 99 10.11 -0.03 0.13
CA SER A 99 10.82 0.95 -0.67
C SER A 99 10.57 2.37 -0.16
N PRO A 100 11.37 3.38 -0.58
CA PRO A 100 11.16 4.78 -0.21
C PRO A 100 9.95 5.43 -0.90
N PHE A 101 9.22 4.69 -1.76
CA PHE A 101 8.11 5.19 -2.57
C PHE A 101 6.74 4.82 -2.01
N ARG A 102 6.64 4.56 -0.71
CA ARG A 102 5.37 4.24 -0.05
C ARG A 102 4.38 5.39 -0.26
N SER A 103 3.23 5.09 -0.90
CA SER A 103 2.15 6.05 -1.05
C SER A 103 1.44 6.31 0.28
N HIS A 104 0.79 7.48 0.42
CA HIS A 104 -0.03 7.79 1.58
C HIS A 104 -1.36 7.03 1.54
N LEU A 105 -1.98 7.00 0.36
CA LEU A 105 -3.27 6.35 0.14
C LEU A 105 -3.15 5.23 -0.91
N ALA A 106 -3.84 4.13 -0.64
CA ALA A 106 -4.12 3.08 -1.61
C ALA A 106 -5.62 3.06 -1.89
N TRP A 107 -5.99 3.08 -3.17
CA TRP A 107 -7.35 3.12 -3.66
C TRP A 107 -7.67 1.86 -4.43
N PHE A 108 -8.91 1.42 -4.34
CA PHE A 108 -9.42 0.29 -5.11
C PHE A 108 -10.78 0.65 -5.71
N PHE A 109 -11.02 0.22 -6.94
CA PHE A 109 -12.31 0.32 -7.60
C PHE A 109 -12.73 -1.05 -8.12
N CYS A 110 -13.89 -1.50 -7.70
CA CYS A 110 -14.47 -2.78 -8.10
C CYS A 110 -15.46 -2.57 -9.25
N GLU A 111 -14.99 -2.69 -10.50
CA GLU A 111 -15.86 -2.69 -11.66
C GLU A 111 -16.73 -3.94 -11.69
N LYS A 112 -16.13 -5.10 -11.34
CA LYS A 112 -16.83 -6.39 -11.27
C LYS A 112 -16.36 -7.18 -10.05
N ALA A 113 -17.31 -7.48 -9.16
CA ALA A 113 -17.07 -8.29 -7.98
C ALA A 113 -16.97 -9.78 -8.34
N ALA A 114 -16.12 -10.52 -7.62
CA ALA A 114 -16.10 -11.97 -7.67
C ALA A 114 -17.41 -12.53 -7.10
N SER A 115 -17.91 -13.63 -7.67
CA SER A 115 -19.09 -14.34 -7.15
C SER A 115 -18.79 -15.08 -5.83
N SER A 116 -17.51 -15.37 -5.57
CA SER A 116 -17.04 -16.04 -4.34
C SER A 116 -15.54 -15.86 -4.15
N GLY A 117 -15.08 -15.87 -2.90
CA GLY A 117 -13.66 -15.73 -2.56
C GLY A 117 -13.05 -14.41 -3.05
N SER A 118 -11.75 -14.40 -3.26
CA SER A 118 -11.03 -13.28 -3.93
C SER A 118 -11.13 -11.92 -3.22
N GLN A 119 -11.51 -11.89 -1.94
CA GLN A 119 -11.68 -10.64 -1.18
C GLN A 119 -10.34 -9.92 -1.03
N THR A 120 -10.38 -8.60 -1.05
CA THR A 120 -9.31 -7.79 -0.50
C THR A 120 -9.36 -7.89 1.02
N THR A 121 -8.22 -8.14 1.65
CA THR A 121 -8.08 -8.16 3.10
C THR A 121 -7.52 -6.85 3.60
N VAL A 122 -7.93 -6.41 4.79
CA VAL A 122 -7.43 -5.20 5.46
C VAL A 122 -7.10 -5.51 6.91
N CYS A 123 -6.05 -4.89 7.43
CA CYS A 123 -5.61 -5.08 8.82
C CYS A 123 -5.06 -3.77 9.38
N ASP A 124 -5.73 -3.21 10.39
CA ASP A 124 -5.37 -1.93 11.01
C ASP A 124 -4.12 -2.05 11.87
N GLY A 125 -3.05 -1.42 11.46
CA GLY A 125 -1.77 -1.42 12.14
C GLY A 125 -1.78 -0.79 13.54
N TYR A 126 -2.72 0.11 13.85
CA TYR A 126 -2.92 0.58 15.22
C TYR A 126 -3.37 -0.54 16.14
N ARG A 127 -4.34 -1.35 15.67
CA ARG A 127 -4.85 -2.50 16.44
C ARG A 127 -3.81 -3.61 16.54
N VAL A 128 -3.03 -3.82 15.47
CA VAL A 128 -1.91 -4.78 15.52
C VAL A 128 -0.90 -4.35 16.56
N TRP A 129 -0.45 -3.08 16.52
CA TRP A 129 0.52 -2.55 17.51
C TRP A 129 0.05 -2.70 18.93
N ASP A 130 -1.20 -2.39 19.23
CA ASP A 130 -1.77 -2.50 20.57
C ASP A 130 -1.90 -3.96 21.03
N ALA A 131 -2.14 -4.89 20.10
CA ALA A 131 -2.34 -6.32 20.39
C ALA A 131 -1.02 -7.13 20.47
N LEU A 132 0.09 -6.60 19.95
CA LEU A 132 1.41 -7.21 20.11
C LEU A 132 1.84 -7.20 21.59
N SER A 133 2.55 -8.26 22.01
CA SER A 133 3.10 -8.35 23.36
C SER A 133 4.07 -7.21 23.66
N PRO A 134 4.30 -6.86 24.93
CA PRO A 134 5.34 -5.90 25.32
C PRO A 134 6.73 -6.26 24.76
N ARG A 135 7.04 -7.56 24.67
CA ARG A 135 8.30 -8.06 24.11
C ARG A 135 8.41 -7.72 22.63
N ALA A 136 7.38 -8.01 21.84
CA ALA A 136 7.37 -7.75 20.41
C ALA A 136 7.43 -6.24 20.12
N ARG A 137 6.63 -5.43 20.83
CA ARG A 137 6.68 -3.96 20.71
C ARG A 137 8.04 -3.40 21.05
N THR A 138 8.68 -3.89 22.12
CA THR A 138 10.04 -3.46 22.49
C THR A 138 11.04 -3.80 21.39
N ALA A 139 10.99 -5.00 20.81
CA ALA A 139 11.88 -5.40 19.73
C ALA A 139 11.72 -4.51 18.50
N PHE A 140 10.49 -4.27 18.03
CA PHE A 140 10.22 -3.43 16.87
C PHE A 140 10.38 -1.92 17.10
N ALA A 141 10.31 -1.46 18.34
CA ALA A 141 10.58 -0.06 18.68
C ALA A 141 12.08 0.23 18.88
N ALA A 142 12.87 -0.78 19.20
CA ALA A 142 14.31 -0.62 19.45
C ALA A 142 15.14 -0.51 18.18
N GLN A 143 14.66 -1.08 17.09
CA GLN A 143 15.38 -1.15 15.81
C GLN A 143 14.43 -1.08 14.62
N ASP A 144 14.88 -0.41 13.57
CA ASP A 144 14.25 -0.46 12.26
C ASP A 144 14.41 -1.84 11.62
N ILE A 145 13.59 -2.13 10.61
CA ILE A 145 13.69 -3.31 9.76
C ILE A 145 14.34 -2.94 8.42
N VAL A 146 15.05 -3.89 7.84
CA VAL A 146 15.73 -3.76 6.56
C VAL A 146 15.18 -4.79 5.59
N TYR A 147 14.68 -4.34 4.46
CA TYR A 147 14.36 -5.19 3.31
C TYR A 147 15.55 -5.20 2.36
N SER A 148 16.16 -6.35 2.13
CA SER A 148 17.33 -6.48 1.26
C SER A 148 17.12 -7.52 0.17
N ARG A 149 17.47 -7.18 -1.08
CA ARG A 149 17.39 -8.10 -2.21
C ARG A 149 18.49 -7.84 -3.24
N TYR A 150 18.80 -8.83 -4.04
CA TYR A 150 19.58 -8.66 -5.24
C TYR A 150 18.69 -8.10 -6.36
N VAL A 151 19.23 -7.20 -7.18
CA VAL A 151 18.56 -6.64 -8.36
C VAL A 151 19.52 -6.74 -9.53
N ALA A 152 19.13 -7.50 -10.55
CA ALA A 152 19.94 -7.68 -11.74
C ALA A 152 20.10 -6.37 -12.54
N GLU A 153 21.21 -6.26 -13.29
CA GLU A 153 21.53 -5.04 -14.04
C GLU A 153 20.40 -4.51 -14.94
N PRO A 154 19.71 -5.34 -15.75
CA PRO A 154 18.62 -4.84 -16.58
C PRO A 154 17.45 -4.24 -15.76
N GLN A 155 17.19 -4.80 -14.59
CA GLN A 155 16.10 -4.38 -13.71
C GLN A 155 16.40 -3.02 -13.04
N TRP A 156 17.62 -2.87 -12.46
CA TRP A 156 17.95 -1.59 -11.83
C TRP A 156 18.14 -0.47 -12.86
N ARG A 157 18.63 -0.78 -14.08
CA ARG A 157 18.70 0.21 -15.16
C ARG A 157 17.32 0.68 -15.61
N ALA A 158 16.34 -0.22 -15.72
CA ALA A 158 14.95 0.12 -16.05
C ALA A 158 14.33 1.01 -14.96
N MET A 159 14.56 0.69 -13.68
CA MET A 159 14.10 1.51 -12.56
C MET A 159 14.75 2.89 -12.56
N ALA A 160 16.07 2.97 -12.71
CA ALA A 160 16.80 4.24 -12.77
C ALA A 160 16.35 5.11 -13.96
N HIS A 161 16.12 4.49 -15.13
CA HIS A 161 15.55 5.17 -16.29
C HIS A 161 14.20 5.83 -15.99
N HIS A 162 13.33 5.13 -15.28
CA HIS A 162 12.04 5.68 -14.86
C HIS A 162 12.22 6.83 -13.87
N LEU A 163 13.07 6.67 -12.83
CA LEU A 163 13.34 7.68 -11.81
C LEU A 163 13.99 8.94 -12.37
N LEU A 164 14.79 8.81 -13.43
CA LEU A 164 15.40 9.92 -14.17
C LEU A 164 14.41 10.58 -15.17
N GLY A 165 13.12 10.26 -15.10
CA GLY A 165 12.10 10.84 -15.98
C GLY A 165 12.25 10.43 -17.44
N ARG A 166 12.89 9.29 -17.72
CA ARG A 166 13.13 8.71 -19.06
C ARG A 166 13.94 9.63 -20.00
N THR A 167 14.78 10.48 -19.43
CA THR A 167 15.58 11.48 -20.16
C THR A 167 16.79 10.89 -20.87
N LYS A 168 17.19 9.66 -20.54
CA LYS A 168 18.37 8.97 -21.06
C LYS A 168 18.05 7.47 -21.26
N PRO A 169 18.52 6.81 -22.33
CA PRO A 169 18.32 5.37 -22.53
C PRO A 169 18.80 4.55 -21.32
N ALA A 170 18.09 3.47 -21.00
CA ALA A 170 18.40 2.66 -19.82
C ALA A 170 19.80 2.02 -19.87
N ASP A 171 20.25 1.60 -21.05
CA ASP A 171 21.57 1.01 -21.29
C ASP A 171 22.73 1.99 -21.15
N GLU A 172 22.46 3.28 -21.21
CA GLU A 172 23.45 4.35 -21.02
C GLU A 172 23.57 4.80 -19.55
N ILE A 173 22.65 4.36 -18.65
CA ILE A 173 22.67 4.75 -17.24
C ILE A 173 23.76 3.96 -16.52
N GLY A 174 24.72 4.66 -15.94
CA GLY A 174 25.80 4.07 -15.15
C GLY A 174 25.42 3.79 -13.70
N VAL A 175 26.20 2.95 -13.03
CA VAL A 175 26.01 2.67 -11.60
C VAL A 175 26.19 3.91 -10.73
N GLU A 176 27.03 4.86 -11.12
CA GLU A 176 27.23 6.13 -10.40
C GLU A 176 25.97 6.98 -10.38
N GLU A 177 25.18 6.97 -11.47
CA GLU A 177 23.91 7.69 -11.51
C GLU A 177 22.87 7.02 -10.60
N LEU A 178 22.87 5.68 -10.55
CA LEU A 178 22.02 4.93 -9.62
C LEU A 178 22.37 5.22 -8.17
N LEU A 179 23.67 5.27 -7.82
CA LEU A 179 24.14 5.60 -6.47
C LEU A 179 23.77 7.05 -6.09
N ALA A 180 23.88 7.99 -7.04
CA ALA A 180 23.46 9.37 -6.82
C ALA A 180 21.94 9.49 -6.57
N LEU A 181 21.11 8.71 -7.28
CA LEU A 181 19.68 8.62 -7.02
C LEU A 181 19.40 8.04 -5.64
N ALA A 182 20.02 6.91 -5.30
CA ALA A 182 19.85 6.27 -4.00
C ALA A 182 20.21 7.19 -2.83
N GLY A 183 21.26 7.99 -2.98
CA GLY A 183 21.69 8.98 -1.97
C GLY A 183 20.66 10.08 -1.69
N GLN A 184 19.66 10.27 -2.57
CA GLN A 184 18.56 11.21 -2.38
C GLN A 184 17.32 10.55 -1.75
N LEU A 185 17.31 9.23 -1.58
CA LEU A 185 16.18 8.45 -1.10
C LEU A 185 16.46 7.98 0.35
N PRO A 186 15.81 8.56 1.36
CA PRO A 186 16.03 8.19 2.75
C PRO A 186 15.86 6.68 2.99
N GLY A 187 16.73 6.09 3.80
CA GLY A 187 16.71 4.67 4.15
C GLY A 187 17.17 3.73 3.04
N THR A 188 17.56 4.23 1.87
CA THR A 188 17.99 3.41 0.73
C THR A 188 19.50 3.27 0.69
N GLU A 189 19.97 2.04 0.55
CA GLU A 189 21.37 1.70 0.32
C GLU A 189 21.49 0.79 -0.91
N ILE A 190 22.48 1.07 -1.75
CA ILE A 190 22.79 0.26 -2.94
C ILE A 190 24.26 -0.10 -2.91
N VAL A 191 24.56 -1.39 -3.01
CA VAL A 191 25.92 -1.93 -3.07
C VAL A 191 26.11 -2.66 -4.40
N PRO A 192 26.96 -2.13 -5.32
CA PRO A 192 27.28 -2.80 -6.59
C PRO A 192 27.88 -4.19 -6.36
N GLN A 193 27.57 -5.13 -7.27
CA GLN A 193 28.09 -6.49 -7.28
C GLN A 193 28.99 -6.72 -8.50
N ASP A 194 29.88 -7.71 -8.41
CA ASP A 194 30.87 -8.01 -9.46
C ASP A 194 30.26 -8.46 -10.81
N ASP A 195 29.01 -8.93 -10.78
CA ASP A 195 28.25 -9.38 -11.96
C ASP A 195 27.45 -8.28 -12.65
N GLY A 196 27.60 -7.02 -12.20
CA GLY A 196 26.87 -5.85 -12.71
C GLY A 196 25.52 -5.63 -12.06
N GLY A 197 25.03 -6.57 -11.27
CA GLY A 197 23.84 -6.37 -10.43
C GLY A 197 24.12 -5.50 -9.22
N VAL A 198 23.12 -5.28 -8.39
CA VAL A 198 23.25 -4.54 -7.14
C VAL A 198 22.54 -5.25 -6.00
N ARG A 199 23.03 -5.11 -4.78
CA ARG A 199 22.27 -5.38 -3.57
C ARG A 199 21.58 -4.07 -3.17
N TYR A 200 20.26 -4.11 -3.20
CA TYR A 200 19.39 -3.02 -2.74
C TYR A 200 18.95 -3.31 -1.32
N SER A 201 18.99 -2.31 -0.46
CA SER A 201 18.44 -2.37 0.90
C SER A 201 17.63 -1.12 1.20
N PHE A 202 16.52 -1.31 1.91
CA PHE A 202 15.66 -0.23 2.39
C PHE A 202 15.38 -0.42 3.88
N THR A 203 15.72 0.60 4.66
CA THR A 203 15.56 0.64 6.12
C THR A 203 14.38 1.50 6.48
N THR A 204 13.48 0.98 7.32
CA THR A 204 12.27 1.69 7.75
C THR A 204 11.80 1.17 9.12
N PRO A 205 11.12 1.98 9.95
CA PRO A 205 10.48 1.48 11.16
C PRO A 205 9.45 0.38 10.84
N ALA A 206 9.42 -0.69 11.67
CA ALA A 206 8.36 -1.70 11.58
C ALA A 206 7.00 -1.13 12.01
N ALA A 207 7.01 -0.17 12.95
CA ALA A 207 5.85 0.59 13.37
C ALA A 207 6.18 2.08 13.30
N GLY A 208 5.58 2.77 12.35
CA GLY A 208 5.82 4.20 12.09
C GLY A 208 4.62 5.07 12.42
N THR A 209 4.80 6.38 12.30
CA THR A 209 3.71 7.36 12.33
C THR A 209 2.88 7.26 11.04
N THR A 210 1.63 7.74 11.10
CA THR A 210 0.76 7.79 9.92
C THR A 210 0.73 9.21 9.34
N VAL A 211 0.24 9.36 8.12
CA VAL A 211 0.01 10.67 7.52
C VAL A 211 -0.98 11.52 8.32
N PHE A 212 -1.85 10.89 9.10
CA PHE A 212 -2.88 11.55 9.91
C PHE A 212 -2.49 11.76 11.39
N GLY A 213 -1.33 11.31 11.83
CA GLY A 213 -0.91 11.56 13.22
C GLY A 213 0.25 10.73 13.73
N PRO A 214 0.73 11.04 14.94
CA PRO A 214 1.96 10.47 15.48
C PRO A 214 1.79 9.09 16.13
N ARG A 215 0.57 8.55 16.22
CA ARG A 215 0.34 7.23 16.83
C ARG A 215 1.07 6.15 16.05
N PRO A 216 1.86 5.28 16.71
CA PRO A 216 2.54 4.19 16.04
C PRO A 216 1.56 3.21 15.39
N SER A 217 1.79 2.89 14.12
CA SER A 217 1.05 1.89 13.37
C SER A 217 2.01 0.80 12.89
N PHE A 218 1.70 -0.46 13.20
CA PHE A 218 2.40 -1.62 12.66
C PHE A 218 1.86 -1.91 11.25
N ALA A 219 2.24 -1.04 10.31
CA ALA A 219 1.84 -1.12 8.91
C ALA A 219 3.09 -1.19 8.04
N ASN A 220 3.40 -2.38 7.57
CA ASN A 220 4.64 -2.71 6.87
C ASN A 220 4.41 -3.86 5.86
N SER A 221 5.48 -4.39 5.27
CA SER A 221 5.39 -5.47 4.28
C SER A 221 6.15 -6.74 4.74
N ILE A 222 6.19 -7.01 6.05
CA ILE A 222 6.86 -8.21 6.58
C ILE A 222 6.18 -9.49 6.07
N LEU A 223 4.85 -9.54 6.08
CA LEU A 223 4.07 -10.72 5.71
C LEU A 223 3.81 -10.85 4.20
N GLY A 224 3.85 -9.75 3.46
CA GLY A 224 3.65 -9.69 2.02
C GLY A 224 4.73 -8.84 1.34
N PRO A 225 6.02 -9.22 1.42
CA PRO A 225 7.10 -8.30 1.04
C PRO A 225 7.26 -8.11 -0.46
N SER A 226 6.78 -9.05 -1.28
CA SER A 226 6.85 -8.97 -2.74
C SER A 226 5.98 -10.04 -3.36
N PHE A 227 5.35 -9.72 -4.50
CA PHE A 227 4.58 -10.66 -5.30
C PHE A 227 5.23 -10.92 -6.67
N ASN A 228 5.70 -9.85 -7.33
CA ASN A 228 6.22 -9.91 -8.70
C ASN A 228 7.75 -9.87 -8.80
N TYR A 229 8.46 -9.75 -7.67
CA TYR A 229 9.92 -9.63 -7.62
C TYR A 229 10.51 -10.67 -6.67
N GLU A 230 11.82 -10.82 -6.69
CA GLU A 230 12.52 -11.64 -5.71
C GLU A 230 12.12 -11.21 -4.28
N LYS A 231 11.73 -12.20 -3.47
CA LYS A 231 11.35 -11.98 -2.08
C LYS A 231 12.55 -11.46 -1.30
N PRO A 232 12.45 -10.27 -0.65
CA PRO A 232 13.58 -9.74 0.10
C PRO A 232 13.88 -10.57 1.34
N THR A 233 15.13 -10.57 1.76
CA THR A 233 15.51 -10.93 3.13
C THR A 233 15.13 -9.78 4.04
N ILE A 234 14.51 -10.09 5.19
CA ILE A 234 14.09 -9.09 6.17
C ILE A 234 14.84 -9.33 7.48
N THR A 235 15.55 -8.29 7.95
CA THR A 235 16.32 -8.31 9.20
C THR A 235 16.03 -7.05 10.01
N PHE A 236 16.51 -7.02 11.24
CA PHE A 236 16.69 -5.77 11.96
C PHE A 236 17.88 -4.98 11.40
N ALA A 237 17.98 -3.70 11.73
CA ALA A 237 19.03 -2.80 11.24
C ALA A 237 20.45 -3.22 11.68
N ASP A 238 20.59 -3.98 12.77
CA ASP A 238 21.85 -4.57 13.20
C ASP A 238 22.23 -5.87 12.44
N GLY A 239 21.42 -6.28 11.47
CA GLY A 239 21.60 -7.49 10.68
C GLY A 239 21.05 -8.76 11.31
N THR A 240 20.49 -8.70 12.53
CA THR A 240 19.89 -9.88 13.16
C THR A 240 18.56 -10.24 12.48
N ALA A 241 18.31 -11.54 12.31
CA ALA A 241 17.05 -12.03 11.75
C ALA A 241 15.88 -11.79 12.72
N LEU A 242 14.70 -11.51 12.19
CA LEU A 242 13.47 -11.58 12.97
C LEU A 242 13.29 -13.03 13.45
N SER A 243 13.17 -13.21 14.78
CA SER A 243 13.07 -14.58 15.33
C SER A 243 11.76 -15.25 14.89
N PRO A 244 11.75 -16.60 14.72
CA PRO A 244 10.51 -17.32 14.41
C PRO A 244 9.36 -16.98 15.35
N GLN A 245 9.63 -16.89 16.65
CA GLN A 245 8.62 -16.58 17.67
C GLN A 245 8.03 -15.18 17.51
N LEU A 246 8.83 -14.21 17.01
CA LEU A 246 8.35 -12.86 16.72
C LEU A 246 7.47 -12.85 15.48
N LEU A 247 7.84 -13.61 14.45
CA LEU A 247 7.06 -13.74 13.21
C LEU A 247 5.75 -14.50 13.47
N ASP A 248 5.78 -15.59 14.22
CA ASP A 248 4.59 -16.35 14.62
C ASP A 248 3.59 -15.48 15.38
N GLU A 249 4.07 -14.61 16.29
CA GLU A 249 3.22 -13.67 17.00
C GLU A 249 2.59 -12.64 16.07
N VAL A 250 3.37 -12.09 15.12
CA VAL A 250 2.86 -11.15 14.13
C VAL A 250 1.79 -11.80 13.25
N GLU A 251 2.02 -13.02 12.78
CA GLU A 251 1.05 -13.79 11.99
C GLU A 251 -0.23 -14.07 12.77
N GLU A 252 -0.13 -14.52 14.02
CA GLU A 252 -1.29 -14.80 14.88
C GLU A 252 -2.13 -13.53 15.13
N VAL A 253 -1.48 -12.44 15.51
CA VAL A 253 -2.16 -11.17 15.79
C VAL A 253 -2.84 -10.62 14.53
N THR A 254 -2.14 -10.60 13.41
CA THR A 254 -2.70 -10.09 12.17
C THR A 254 -3.80 -10.98 11.63
N ALA A 255 -3.68 -12.31 11.69
CA ALA A 255 -4.74 -13.23 11.27
C ALA A 255 -6.06 -12.99 12.03
N ARG A 256 -5.96 -12.73 13.35
CA ARG A 256 -7.12 -12.43 14.21
C ARG A 256 -7.77 -11.08 13.90
N LEU A 257 -6.99 -10.10 13.45
CA LEU A 257 -7.44 -8.71 13.24
C LEU A 257 -7.75 -8.39 11.78
N THR A 258 -7.47 -9.30 10.86
CA THR A 258 -7.73 -9.14 9.43
C THR A 258 -9.22 -9.22 9.15
N GLU A 259 -9.70 -8.26 8.39
CA GLU A 259 -11.07 -8.16 7.89
C GLU A 259 -11.09 -8.31 6.36
N ASN A 260 -12.23 -8.71 5.80
CA ASN A 260 -12.41 -8.80 4.35
C ASN A 260 -13.24 -7.62 3.86
N LEU A 261 -12.89 -7.07 2.70
CA LEU A 261 -13.77 -6.20 1.92
C LEU A 261 -14.63 -7.08 1.01
N ASP A 262 -15.92 -7.16 1.33
CA ASP A 262 -16.90 -7.90 0.54
C ASP A 262 -17.40 -6.99 -0.58
N TRP A 263 -16.73 -7.05 -1.71
CA TRP A 263 -16.96 -6.19 -2.86
C TRP A 263 -18.34 -6.38 -3.49
N GLN A 264 -18.94 -5.28 -3.92
CA GLN A 264 -20.05 -5.22 -4.86
C GLN A 264 -19.62 -4.46 -6.12
N ASP A 265 -20.30 -4.71 -7.25
CA ASP A 265 -20.06 -3.96 -8.49
C ASP A 265 -20.27 -2.46 -8.23
N GLY A 266 -19.32 -1.63 -8.62
CA GLY A 266 -19.33 -0.18 -8.40
C GLY A 266 -18.78 0.29 -7.05
N ASP A 267 -18.36 -0.61 -6.15
CA ASP A 267 -17.72 -0.21 -4.91
C ASP A 267 -16.36 0.43 -5.17
N ALA A 268 -16.02 1.45 -4.37
CA ALA A 268 -14.65 1.93 -4.24
C ALA A 268 -14.18 1.83 -2.79
N ALA A 269 -12.88 1.74 -2.57
CA ALA A 269 -12.30 1.83 -1.24
C ALA A 269 -11.07 2.73 -1.24
N VAL A 270 -10.86 3.43 -0.14
CA VAL A 270 -9.63 4.16 0.15
C VAL A 270 -9.06 3.71 1.48
N ILE A 271 -7.76 3.47 1.49
CA ILE A 271 -7.02 2.95 2.62
C ILE A 271 -5.91 3.95 2.98
N ASP A 272 -5.80 4.32 4.25
CA ASP A 272 -4.58 4.95 4.78
C ASP A 272 -3.45 3.92 4.73
N ASN A 273 -2.66 3.96 3.67
CA ASN A 273 -1.55 3.03 3.43
C ASN A 273 -0.41 3.20 4.44
N THR A 274 -0.44 4.27 5.24
CA THR A 274 0.50 4.48 6.34
C THR A 274 0.02 3.85 7.66
N ARG A 275 -1.27 3.45 7.72
CA ARG A 275 -1.89 2.85 8.89
C ARG A 275 -2.32 1.40 8.69
N VAL A 276 -2.87 1.07 7.52
CA VAL A 276 -3.55 -0.20 7.27
C VAL A 276 -2.78 -1.02 6.25
N MET A 277 -2.45 -2.23 6.61
CA MET A 277 -1.98 -3.25 5.67
C MET A 277 -3.17 -3.83 4.92
N HIS A 278 -2.95 -4.17 3.66
CA HIS A 278 -3.93 -4.92 2.89
C HIS A 278 -3.30 -6.11 2.19
N GLY A 279 -4.15 -6.98 1.68
CA GLY A 279 -3.75 -8.18 0.96
C GLY A 279 -4.93 -8.70 0.13
N ARG A 280 -4.86 -9.95 -0.29
CA ARG A 280 -5.92 -10.56 -1.10
C ARG A 280 -5.99 -12.04 -0.81
N ARG A 281 -7.21 -12.55 -0.60
CA ARG A 281 -7.45 -14.00 -0.61
C ARG A 281 -7.17 -14.57 -2.00
N ALA A 282 -6.89 -15.86 -2.08
CA ALA A 282 -6.73 -16.55 -3.35
C ALA A 282 -7.92 -16.27 -4.29
N ILE A 283 -7.64 -16.05 -5.57
CA ILE A 283 -8.67 -15.80 -6.57
C ILE A 283 -9.31 -17.14 -6.93
N THR A 284 -10.56 -17.31 -6.53
CA THR A 284 -11.39 -18.47 -6.87
C THR A 284 -12.34 -18.23 -8.03
N ASP A 285 -12.66 -16.96 -8.30
CA ASP A 285 -13.43 -16.51 -9.45
C ASP A 285 -12.61 -15.53 -10.29
N PRO A 286 -12.15 -15.93 -11.49
CA PRO A 286 -11.34 -15.07 -12.35
C PRO A 286 -12.14 -13.95 -13.04
N HIS A 287 -13.48 -13.98 -12.98
CA HIS A 287 -14.36 -12.99 -13.62
C HIS A 287 -14.50 -11.69 -12.80
N ARG A 288 -13.58 -11.44 -11.89
CA ARG A 288 -13.50 -10.18 -11.14
C ARG A 288 -12.68 -9.15 -11.89
N THR A 289 -13.03 -7.88 -11.73
CA THR A 289 -12.22 -6.76 -12.20
C THR A 289 -12.09 -5.71 -11.10
N ILE A 290 -10.87 -5.58 -10.57
CA ILE A 290 -10.53 -4.57 -9.57
C ILE A 290 -9.32 -3.79 -10.08
N TYR A 291 -9.40 -2.47 -9.93
CA TYR A 291 -8.32 -1.55 -10.21
C TYR A 291 -7.77 -0.99 -8.90
N ASN A 292 -6.49 -0.60 -8.90
CA ASN A 292 -5.91 0.18 -7.83
C ASN A 292 -5.35 1.50 -8.34
N ALA A 293 -5.27 2.48 -7.45
CA ALA A 293 -4.53 3.72 -7.65
C ALA A 293 -3.75 4.04 -6.37
N LEU A 294 -2.64 4.75 -6.51
CA LEU A 294 -1.77 5.14 -5.41
C LEU A 294 -1.59 6.66 -5.42
N SER A 295 -1.67 7.28 -4.26
CA SER A 295 -1.58 8.73 -4.19
C SER A 295 -0.93 9.24 -2.91
N TYR A 296 -0.53 10.52 -2.98
CA TYR A 296 -0.02 11.28 -1.86
C TYR A 296 -0.98 12.42 -1.52
N ILE A 297 -1.06 12.76 -0.24
CA ILE A 297 -1.78 13.93 0.27
C ILE A 297 -0.82 14.78 1.07
N GLU A 298 -1.11 16.07 1.21
CA GLU A 298 -0.39 16.89 2.20
C GLU A 298 -0.70 16.36 3.60
N ALA A 299 0.33 16.25 4.43
CA ALA A 299 0.11 15.97 5.84
C ALA A 299 -0.77 17.10 6.45
N PRO A 300 -1.71 16.78 7.34
CA PRO A 300 -2.43 17.81 8.07
C PRO A 300 -1.44 18.77 8.75
N ALA A 301 -1.70 20.07 8.66
CA ALA A 301 -0.88 21.04 9.40
C ALA A 301 -0.91 20.68 10.89
N ALA A 302 0.28 20.57 11.48
CA ALA A 302 0.46 20.24 12.90
C ALA A 302 -0.09 21.34 13.83
#